data_2a8c70f43eda0129e0f5473e07ef09bd
#
_entry.id   2a8c70f43eda0129e0f5473e07ef09bd
#
_cell.length_a   1.000
_cell.length_b   1.000
_cell.length_c   1.000
_cell.angle_alpha   90.00
_cell.angle_beta   90.00
_cell.angle_gamma   90.00
#
_symmetry.space_group_name_H-M   'P 1'
#
loop_
_entity.id
_entity.type
_entity.pdbx_description
1 polymer ?
#
loop_
_entity_poly.entity_id
_entity_poly.type
_entity_poly.pdbx_seq_one_letter_code
_entity_poly.pdbx_strand_id
1 'polypeptide(L)'
;MTGCLQLQTKWIGHGADSAWWNNYKIPFGSSIRVTIQSTDGQNHSGFYMIVRGGLDLPLVIGDVALPKEARLQLQRFEGKLEPLEWLNVAHVPRGFSGQLFMSTLSVQNAGVGAVGLNFLEGCLHMYDPPDQPFPGTVISTGTEDYFDSAWYFNAGQFH
;
A
#
# COMPACT_ATOMS: atom_id res chain seq x y z
N MET A 1 -7.41 24.23 0.29
CA MET A 1 -7.63 23.09 -0.62
C MET A 1 -6.34 22.30 -0.67
N THR A 2 -6.26 21.25 0.10
CA THR A 2 -5.11 20.35 0.11
C THR A 2 -5.25 19.48 -1.13
N GLY A 3 -4.40 19.75 -2.12
CA GLY A 3 -4.33 18.92 -3.31
C GLY A 3 -3.96 17.50 -2.91
N CYS A 4 -4.90 16.59 -3.03
CA CYS A 4 -4.57 15.17 -3.01
C CYS A 4 -3.59 14.93 -4.14
N LEU A 5 -2.38 14.50 -3.82
CA LEU A 5 -1.44 14.04 -4.83
C LEU A 5 -2.15 12.99 -5.67
N GLN A 6 -2.17 13.20 -6.98
CA GLN A 6 -2.73 12.21 -7.89
C GLN A 6 -1.84 10.98 -7.86
N LEU A 7 -2.26 9.96 -7.11
CA LEU A 7 -1.62 8.67 -7.19
C LEU A 7 -1.99 8.05 -8.54
N GLN A 8 -1.01 7.92 -9.41
CA GLN A 8 -1.18 7.22 -10.69
C GLN A 8 -0.10 6.16 -10.82
N THR A 9 -0.51 4.92 -10.77
CA THR A 9 0.34 3.78 -11.05
C THR A 9 -0.34 2.88 -12.08
N LYS A 10 0.39 1.92 -12.63
CA LYS A 10 -0.18 0.87 -13.48
C LYS A 10 -1.31 0.10 -12.79
N TRP A 11 -1.30 0.03 -11.48
CA TRP A 11 -2.16 -0.84 -10.69
C TRP A 11 -3.36 -0.12 -10.07
N ILE A 12 -3.16 1.11 -9.63
CA ILE A 12 -4.19 1.90 -8.98
C ILE A 12 -3.99 3.36 -9.32
N GLY A 13 -5.06 4.11 -9.45
CA GLY A 13 -4.93 5.53 -9.67
C GLY A 13 -6.25 6.27 -9.78
N HIS A 14 -6.09 7.56 -10.01
CA HIS A 14 -7.17 8.52 -10.19
C HIS A 14 -6.82 9.44 -11.36
N GLY A 15 -7.67 9.46 -12.37
CA GLY A 15 -7.52 10.33 -13.53
C GLY A 15 -7.98 11.76 -13.29
N ALA A 16 -7.63 12.65 -14.19
CA ALA A 16 -8.01 14.06 -14.14
C ALA A 16 -9.54 14.28 -14.25
N ASP A 17 -10.25 13.34 -14.86
CA ASP A 17 -11.69 13.30 -15.05
C ASP A 17 -12.46 12.66 -13.89
N SER A 18 -11.83 12.52 -12.73
CA SER A 18 -12.36 11.87 -11.54
C SER A 18 -12.62 10.37 -11.69
N ALA A 19 -12.07 9.73 -12.71
CA ALA A 19 -12.12 8.29 -12.86
C ALA A 19 -11.11 7.62 -11.91
N TRP A 20 -11.54 6.56 -11.24
CA TRP A 20 -10.70 5.73 -10.39
C TRP A 20 -10.52 4.37 -11.04
N TRP A 21 -9.34 3.79 -10.92
CA TRP A 21 -9.11 2.42 -11.36
C TRP A 21 -8.33 1.63 -10.33
N ASN A 22 -8.61 0.33 -10.31
CA ASN A 22 -7.87 -0.66 -9.55
C ASN A 22 -7.69 -1.89 -10.44
N ASN A 23 -6.45 -2.15 -10.83
CA ASN A 23 -6.08 -3.27 -11.67
C ASN A 23 -5.49 -4.44 -10.86
N TYR A 24 -5.48 -4.35 -9.55
CA TYR A 24 -5.07 -5.47 -8.72
C TYR A 24 -6.02 -6.65 -8.87
N LYS A 25 -5.45 -7.83 -8.95
CA LYS A 25 -6.23 -9.06 -8.88
C LYS A 25 -6.75 -9.23 -7.46
N ILE A 26 -8.06 -9.24 -7.31
CA ILE A 26 -8.73 -9.44 -6.03
C ILE A 26 -9.29 -10.87 -6.01
N PRO A 27 -8.60 -11.83 -5.37
CA PRO A 27 -9.08 -13.19 -5.30
C PRO A 27 -10.31 -13.26 -4.40
N PHE A 28 -11.30 -14.03 -4.86
CA PHE A 28 -12.52 -14.27 -4.11
C PHE A 28 -12.87 -15.75 -4.07
N GLY A 29 -13.75 -16.15 -3.16
CA GLY A 29 -14.24 -17.52 -3.05
C GLY A 29 -15.32 -17.82 -4.08
N SER A 30 -16.56 -17.93 -3.62
CA SER A 30 -17.72 -18.23 -4.47
C SER A 30 -18.36 -16.99 -5.08
N SER A 31 -18.18 -15.82 -4.47
CA SER A 31 -18.79 -14.58 -4.95
C SER A 31 -17.98 -13.36 -4.50
N ILE A 32 -18.15 -12.27 -5.22
CA ILE A 32 -17.60 -10.95 -4.86
C ILE A 32 -18.72 -9.91 -4.93
N ARG A 33 -18.72 -9.00 -3.97
CA ARG A 33 -19.57 -7.81 -3.96
C ARG A 33 -18.68 -6.59 -3.92
N VAL A 34 -18.90 -5.67 -4.84
CA VAL A 34 -18.23 -4.37 -4.85
C VAL A 34 -19.27 -3.31 -4.50
N THR A 35 -18.96 -2.48 -3.53
CA THR A 35 -19.83 -1.39 -3.07
C THR A 35 -19.08 -0.08 -3.03
N ILE A 36 -19.76 1.00 -3.27
CA ILE A 36 -19.27 2.37 -3.12
C ILE A 36 -20.16 3.06 -2.10
N GLN A 37 -19.52 3.80 -1.21
CA GLN A 37 -20.21 4.62 -0.23
C GLN A 37 -19.64 6.04 -0.29
N SER A 38 -20.54 7.03 -0.39
CA SER A 38 -20.17 8.43 -0.21
C SER A 38 -19.85 8.70 1.26
N THR A 39 -18.77 9.42 1.51
CA THR A 39 -18.34 9.81 2.86
C THR A 39 -18.65 11.26 3.19
N ASP A 40 -19.14 12.04 2.23
CA ASP A 40 -19.47 13.46 2.41
C ASP A 40 -20.93 13.73 2.81
N GLY A 41 -21.72 12.67 2.98
CA GLY A 41 -23.13 12.75 3.34
C GLY A 41 -24.04 13.31 2.22
N GLN A 42 -23.50 13.56 1.04
CA GLN A 42 -24.23 14.06 -0.11
C GLN A 42 -24.82 12.93 -0.96
N ASN A 43 -25.93 13.20 -1.58
CA ASN A 43 -26.57 12.27 -2.49
C ASN A 43 -25.98 12.51 -3.90
N HIS A 44 -25.04 11.67 -4.30
CA HIS A 44 -24.46 11.73 -5.64
C HIS A 44 -25.32 10.93 -6.62
N SER A 45 -25.84 11.61 -7.62
CA SER A 45 -26.62 10.97 -8.67
C SER A 45 -25.73 10.45 -9.78
N GLY A 46 -25.58 9.14 -9.82
CA GLY A 46 -24.97 8.44 -10.95
C GLY A 46 -23.45 8.34 -10.88
N PHE A 47 -22.98 7.12 -10.79
CA PHE A 47 -21.60 6.75 -11.12
C PHE A 47 -21.63 5.54 -12.04
N TYR A 48 -20.58 5.38 -12.81
CA TYR A 48 -20.40 4.22 -13.66
C TYR A 48 -19.28 3.36 -13.09
N MET A 49 -19.50 2.06 -12.99
CA MET A 49 -18.50 1.12 -12.53
C MET A 49 -18.38 -0.05 -13.50
N ILE A 50 -17.16 -0.39 -13.87
CA ILE A 50 -16.86 -1.56 -14.67
C ILE A 50 -16.04 -2.50 -13.79
N VAL A 51 -16.55 -3.72 -13.57
CA VAL A 51 -15.83 -4.80 -12.90
C VAL A 51 -15.55 -5.88 -13.93
N ARG A 52 -14.29 -6.31 -13.99
CA ARG A 52 -13.85 -7.38 -14.87
C ARG A 52 -13.19 -8.48 -14.06
N GLY A 53 -13.43 -9.71 -14.40
CA GLY A 53 -12.87 -10.86 -13.71
C GLY A 53 -13.13 -12.15 -14.45
N GLY A 54 -12.64 -13.25 -13.92
CA GLY A 54 -12.88 -14.59 -14.42
C GLY A 54 -13.00 -15.58 -13.27
N LEU A 55 -13.69 -16.67 -13.51
CA LEU A 55 -13.78 -17.79 -12.60
C LEU A 55 -12.67 -18.79 -12.92
N ASP A 56 -12.24 -19.53 -11.92
CA ASP A 56 -11.29 -20.64 -12.02
C ASP A 56 -9.95 -20.30 -12.72
N LEU A 57 -9.58 -19.03 -12.67
CA LEU A 57 -8.30 -18.58 -13.18
C LEU A 57 -7.19 -18.82 -12.14
N PRO A 58 -5.98 -19.20 -12.58
CA PRO A 58 -4.85 -19.28 -11.68
C PRO A 58 -4.53 -17.90 -11.09
N LEU A 59 -4.31 -17.86 -9.79
CA LEU A 59 -3.91 -16.64 -9.10
C LEU A 59 -2.40 -16.51 -9.15
N VAL A 60 -1.91 -15.67 -10.05
CA VAL A 60 -0.48 -15.36 -10.19
C VAL A 60 -0.31 -13.85 -10.02
N ILE A 61 0.56 -13.45 -9.10
CA ILE A 61 0.93 -12.06 -8.85
C ILE A 61 2.44 -11.95 -9.00
N GLY A 62 2.88 -11.15 -9.97
CA GLY A 62 4.26 -11.22 -10.43
C GLY A 62 4.56 -12.63 -10.95
N ASP A 63 5.65 -13.23 -10.49
CA ASP A 63 6.07 -14.58 -10.84
C ASP A 63 5.66 -15.62 -9.78
N VAL A 64 4.84 -15.22 -8.80
CA VAL A 64 4.43 -16.10 -7.70
C VAL A 64 3.01 -16.58 -7.92
N ALA A 65 2.86 -17.91 -8.01
CA ALA A 65 1.57 -18.57 -7.97
C ALA A 65 1.11 -18.68 -6.51
N LEU A 66 -0.05 -18.13 -6.22
CA LEU A 66 -0.66 -18.17 -4.89
C LEU A 66 -1.67 -19.32 -4.79
N PRO A 67 -1.88 -19.86 -3.59
CA PRO A 67 -2.93 -20.85 -3.36
C PRO A 67 -4.31 -20.30 -3.75
N LYS A 68 -5.19 -21.19 -4.20
CA LYS A 68 -6.58 -20.85 -4.57
C LYS A 68 -7.36 -20.23 -3.39
N GLU A 69 -6.97 -20.56 -2.17
CA GLU A 69 -7.54 -20.03 -0.92
C GLU A 69 -7.00 -18.65 -0.55
N ALA A 70 -5.97 -18.17 -1.23
CA ALA A 70 -5.42 -16.84 -0.93
C ALA A 70 -6.49 -15.75 -1.07
N ARG A 71 -6.43 -14.78 -0.21
CA ARG A 71 -7.33 -13.63 -0.18
C ARG A 71 -6.52 -12.35 -0.03
N LEU A 72 -7.03 -11.28 -0.63
CA LEU A 72 -6.44 -9.97 -0.45
C LEU A 72 -6.70 -9.49 0.98
N GLN A 73 -5.64 -9.04 1.62
CA GLN A 73 -5.72 -8.36 2.91
C GLN A 73 -5.15 -6.95 2.76
N LEU A 74 -5.87 -5.97 3.26
CA LEU A 74 -5.42 -4.61 3.39
C LEU A 74 -5.15 -4.33 4.87
N GLN A 75 -3.93 -3.91 5.17
CA GLN A 75 -3.59 -3.36 6.48
C GLN A 75 -3.40 -1.86 6.33
N ARG A 76 -4.00 -1.10 7.23
CA ARG A 76 -3.91 0.37 7.23
C ARG A 76 -3.57 0.84 8.62
N PHE A 77 -2.57 1.69 8.67
CA PHE A 77 -2.26 2.49 9.84
C PHE A 77 -2.58 3.95 9.54
N GLU A 78 -3.11 4.64 10.52
CA GLU A 78 -3.35 6.07 10.46
C GLU A 78 -3.14 6.65 11.87
N GLY A 79 -2.23 7.60 11.99
CA GLY A 79 -1.91 8.19 13.28
C GLY A 79 -0.64 9.01 13.24
N LYS A 80 -0.24 9.51 14.39
CA LYS A 80 1.00 10.24 14.61
C LYS A 80 2.02 9.30 15.24
N LEU A 81 3.24 9.34 14.74
CA LEU A 81 4.38 8.66 15.35
C LEU A 81 5.21 9.67 16.15
N GLU A 82 5.60 9.28 17.32
CA GLU A 82 6.59 10.02 18.11
C GLU A 82 8.01 9.61 17.68
N PRO A 83 9.02 10.43 17.98
CA PRO A 83 10.41 10.07 17.69
C PRO A 83 10.79 8.71 18.26
N LEU A 84 11.49 7.90 17.48
CA LEU A 84 11.91 6.53 17.81
C LEU A 84 10.78 5.49 17.93
N GLU A 85 9.58 5.85 17.59
CA GLU A 85 8.46 4.91 17.55
C GLU A 85 8.47 4.10 16.25
N TRP A 86 8.17 2.81 16.35
CA TRP A 86 8.08 1.92 15.21
C TRP A 86 6.66 1.87 14.65
N LEU A 87 6.56 2.00 13.33
CA LEU A 87 5.34 1.72 12.59
C LEU A 87 5.33 0.27 12.13
N ASN A 88 4.36 -0.49 12.62
CA ASN A 88 4.13 -1.83 12.09
C ASN A 88 3.34 -1.75 10.78
N VAL A 89 4.05 -1.85 9.65
CA VAL A 89 3.48 -1.69 8.31
C VAL A 89 2.67 -2.92 7.91
N ALA A 90 3.13 -4.10 8.27
CA ALA A 90 2.46 -5.35 7.93
C ALA A 90 2.73 -6.41 9.00
N HIS A 91 1.73 -7.19 9.31
CA HIS A 91 1.83 -8.32 10.20
C HIS A 91 1.11 -9.53 9.62
N VAL A 92 1.85 -10.62 9.46
CA VAL A 92 1.30 -11.91 9.05
C VAL A 92 1.28 -12.82 10.29
N PRO A 93 0.11 -13.24 10.76
CA PRO A 93 0.00 -14.12 11.91
C PRO A 93 0.74 -15.45 11.68
N ARG A 94 1.26 -16.06 12.75
CA ARG A 94 1.91 -17.37 12.68
C ARG A 94 0.97 -18.41 12.08
N GLY A 95 1.48 -19.22 11.17
CA GLY A 95 0.70 -20.25 10.46
C GLY A 95 0.03 -19.76 9.18
N PHE A 96 0.15 -18.48 8.88
CA PHE A 96 -0.26 -17.91 7.59
C PHE A 96 0.97 -17.57 6.75
N SER A 97 0.81 -17.62 5.46
CA SER A 97 1.82 -17.18 4.50
C SER A 97 1.16 -16.35 3.40
N GLY A 98 1.95 -15.53 2.75
CA GLY A 98 1.43 -14.68 1.69
C GLY A 98 2.53 -13.88 1.02
N GLN A 99 2.13 -12.93 0.20
CA GLN A 99 3.01 -12.02 -0.49
C GLN A 99 2.57 -10.58 -0.21
N LEU A 100 3.49 -9.78 0.30
CA LEU A 100 3.33 -8.32 0.29
C LEU A 100 3.63 -7.84 -1.13
N PHE A 101 2.66 -7.28 -1.81
CA PHE A 101 2.81 -6.84 -3.20
C PHE A 101 2.65 -5.34 -3.40
N MET A 102 2.23 -4.63 -2.36
CA MET A 102 2.16 -3.18 -2.37
C MET A 102 2.25 -2.62 -0.95
N SER A 103 3.04 -1.60 -0.79
CA SER A 103 2.99 -0.70 0.36
C SER A 103 2.88 0.74 -0.12
N THR A 104 2.11 1.55 0.57
CA THR A 104 2.00 2.98 0.31
C THR A 104 2.20 3.74 1.60
N LEU A 105 2.93 4.83 1.51
CA LEU A 105 3.17 5.73 2.64
C LEU A 105 2.69 7.13 2.25
N SER A 106 1.81 7.69 3.06
CA SER A 106 1.43 9.10 2.98
C SER A 106 1.77 9.76 4.29
N VAL A 107 2.62 10.75 4.25
CA VAL A 107 3.11 11.43 5.44
C VAL A 107 2.87 12.91 5.34
N GLN A 108 2.34 13.47 6.41
CA GLN A 108 2.36 14.90 6.63
C GLN A 108 3.41 15.20 7.69
N ASN A 109 4.50 15.80 7.27
CA ASN A 109 5.50 16.27 8.21
C ASN A 109 5.07 17.63 8.77
N ALA A 110 4.83 17.69 10.07
CA ALA A 110 4.65 18.94 10.79
C ALA A 110 6.00 19.55 11.24
N GLY A 111 7.09 18.88 10.92
CA GLY A 111 8.44 19.20 11.40
C GLY A 111 9.04 20.40 10.70
N VAL A 112 9.85 21.10 11.45
CA VAL A 112 10.65 22.24 11.04
C VAL A 112 12.00 21.71 10.59
N GLY A 113 12.36 21.94 9.36
CA GLY A 113 13.70 21.60 8.89
C GLY A 113 13.87 21.96 7.42
N ALA A 114 15.05 22.36 7.02
CA ALA A 114 15.38 22.76 5.66
C ALA A 114 15.15 21.64 4.63
N VAL A 115 15.03 20.40 5.10
CA VAL A 115 14.68 19.22 4.29
C VAL A 115 13.58 18.49 5.05
N GLY A 116 12.34 18.81 4.77
CA GLY A 116 11.17 18.24 5.44
C GLY A 116 11.00 16.72 5.32
N LEU A 117 11.97 16.02 4.76
CA LEU A 117 11.96 14.58 4.50
C LEU A 117 12.96 13.78 5.35
N ASN A 118 13.71 14.43 6.25
CA ASN A 118 14.68 13.73 7.11
C ASN A 118 14.08 12.61 7.98
N PHE A 119 12.77 12.60 8.20
CA PHE A 119 12.11 11.52 8.90
C PHE A 119 12.17 10.18 8.13
N LEU A 120 12.47 10.22 6.84
CA LEU A 120 12.63 9.01 6.02
C LEU A 120 13.96 8.28 6.28
N GLU A 121 14.90 8.87 7.00
CA GLU A 121 16.15 8.23 7.42
C GLU A 121 15.95 7.10 8.45
N GLY A 122 14.72 6.85 8.87
CA GLY A 122 14.39 5.75 9.77
C GLY A 122 14.56 4.39 9.11
N CYS A 123 15.11 3.42 9.86
CA CYS A 123 15.35 2.08 9.36
C CYS A 123 14.04 1.31 9.08
N LEU A 124 14.07 0.42 8.10
CA LEU A 124 13.04 -0.58 7.88
C LEU A 124 13.58 -1.95 8.25
N HIS A 125 12.77 -2.74 8.96
CA HIS A 125 13.10 -4.11 9.31
C HIS A 125 11.99 -5.06 8.90
N MET A 126 12.39 -6.24 8.40
CA MET A 126 11.48 -7.35 8.13
C MET A 126 11.92 -8.56 8.93
N TYR A 127 10.96 -9.23 9.53
CA TYR A 127 11.18 -10.41 10.35
C TYR A 127 10.45 -11.60 9.74
N ASP A 128 11.21 -12.60 9.32
CA ASP A 128 10.67 -13.87 8.83
C ASP A 128 11.63 -15.01 9.28
N PRO A 129 11.24 -15.82 10.23
CA PRO A 129 9.96 -15.83 10.96
C PRO A 129 9.77 -14.61 11.88
N PRO A 130 8.51 -14.31 12.30
CA PRO A 130 8.20 -13.10 13.07
C PRO A 130 8.82 -13.03 14.48
N ASP A 131 9.30 -14.15 15.01
CA ASP A 131 10.02 -14.24 16.29
C ASP A 131 11.56 -14.18 16.15
N GLN A 132 12.04 -13.88 14.97
CA GLN A 132 13.46 -13.67 14.74
C GLN A 132 13.97 -12.49 15.58
N PRO A 133 15.17 -12.60 16.19
CA PRO A 133 15.74 -11.49 16.93
C PRO A 133 16.12 -10.33 16.02
N PHE A 134 16.20 -9.14 16.61
CA PHE A 134 16.75 -7.97 15.93
C PHE A 134 18.15 -8.26 15.34
N PRO A 135 18.46 -7.83 14.13
CA PRO A 135 17.74 -6.85 13.30
C PRO A 135 16.66 -7.43 12.35
N GLY A 136 16.39 -8.72 12.39
CA GLY A 136 15.48 -9.39 11.49
C GLY A 136 16.16 -10.04 10.29
N THR A 137 15.37 -10.45 9.31
CA THR A 137 15.85 -11.10 8.07
C THR A 137 16.35 -10.07 7.06
N VAL A 138 15.68 -8.93 6.97
CA VAL A 138 16.01 -7.83 6.06
C VAL A 138 16.06 -6.54 6.85
N ILE A 139 17.09 -5.78 6.60
CA ILE A 139 17.26 -4.41 7.11
C ILE A 139 17.54 -3.49 5.92
N SER A 140 16.86 -2.35 5.89
CA SER A 140 17.15 -1.24 5.00
C SER A 140 17.72 -0.07 5.78
N THR A 141 18.56 0.70 5.15
CA THR A 141 19.23 1.86 5.75
C THR A 141 18.27 3.02 5.96
N GLY A 142 17.21 3.12 5.17
CA GLY A 142 16.21 4.16 5.29
C GLY A 142 14.86 3.74 4.71
N THR A 143 13.85 4.49 5.07
CA THR A 143 12.50 4.35 4.49
C THR A 143 12.52 4.80 3.02
N GLU A 144 13.31 5.80 2.68
CA GLU A 144 13.50 6.26 1.30
C GLU A 144 14.11 5.16 0.44
N ASP A 145 15.09 4.42 0.95
CA ASP A 145 15.70 3.29 0.24
C ASP A 145 14.71 2.16 -0.02
N TYR A 146 13.82 1.90 0.95
CA TYR A 146 12.76 0.92 0.78
C TYR A 146 11.80 1.28 -0.36
N PHE A 147 11.57 2.57 -0.61
CA PHE A 147 10.71 3.05 -1.68
C PHE A 147 11.48 3.41 -2.96
N ASP A 148 12.73 2.96 -3.12
CA ASP A 148 13.59 3.28 -4.26
C ASP A 148 13.71 4.79 -4.50
N SER A 149 13.75 5.57 -3.46
CA SER A 149 13.68 7.01 -3.55
C SER A 149 14.94 7.72 -3.04
N ALA A 150 16.10 7.17 -3.38
CA ALA A 150 17.37 7.79 -3.06
C ALA A 150 17.33 9.31 -3.31
N TRP A 151 17.85 10.10 -2.38
CA TRP A 151 17.77 11.56 -2.41
C TRP A 151 16.34 12.11 -2.36
N TYR A 152 15.45 11.43 -1.63
CA TYR A 152 14.10 11.90 -1.32
C TYR A 152 13.26 12.25 -2.55
N PHE A 153 13.27 11.37 -3.54
CA PHE A 153 12.48 11.55 -4.78
C PHE A 153 12.92 12.73 -5.66
N ASN A 154 14.14 13.23 -5.51
CA ASN A 154 14.66 14.34 -6.32
C ASN A 154 14.74 14.03 -7.82
N ALA A 155 14.75 12.77 -8.20
CA ALA A 155 14.85 12.34 -9.60
C ALA A 155 13.46 12.18 -10.27
N GLY A 156 12.37 12.52 -9.62
CA GLY A 156 11.03 12.46 -10.17
C GLY A 156 10.11 11.44 -9.47
N GLN A 157 9.00 11.12 -10.14
CA GLN A 157 8.07 10.11 -9.66
C GLN A 157 8.51 8.73 -10.13
N PHE A 158 8.58 7.78 -9.21
CA PHE A 158 8.74 6.37 -9.52
C PHE A 158 7.35 5.71 -9.59
N HIS A 159 7.13 4.90 -10.61
CA HIS A 159 5.84 4.27 -10.91
C HIS A 159 5.93 2.75 -10.86
#